data_527d59e027e973957fb63598aee8c24f
#
_entry.id   527d59e027e973957fb63598aee8c24f
#
_cell.length_a   1.000
_cell.length_b   1.000
_cell.length_c   1.000
_cell.angle_alpha   90.00
_cell.angle_beta   90.00
_cell.angle_gamma   90.00
#
_symmetry.space_group_name_H-M   'P 1'
#
loop_
_entity.id
_entity.type
_entity.pdbx_description
1 polymer ?
#
loop_
_entity_poly.entity_id
_entity_poly.type
_entity_poly.pdbx_seq_one_letter_code
_entity_poly.pdbx_strand_id
1 'polypeptide(L)'
;MQWVLLALVVAFLGVIEFRLLRDRTRLAPVRSAVRKEAVVFRTPISAQWSRGWWGRGNVKGMRLLVRENSFELSYPFPGGSLLTTEWYCRGRDARMKVGRGNFLPPKVKRDCIVLSIPSIDNANMEQEILLSSIPPSRNDLTAAWDALVACGVEASGDPPAKGT
;
A
#
# COMPACT_ATOMS: atom_id res chain seq x y z
N MET A 1 -31.84 -27.09 0.14
CA MET A 1 -30.67 -26.50 0.81
C MET A 1 -29.56 -26.05 -0.12
N GLN A 2 -29.20 -26.82 -1.16
CA GLN A 2 -28.12 -26.47 -2.12
C GLN A 2 -28.34 -25.12 -2.84
N TRP A 3 -29.56 -24.81 -3.27
CA TRP A 3 -29.90 -23.57 -3.97
C TRP A 3 -29.76 -22.33 -3.11
N VAL A 4 -30.04 -22.43 -1.80
CA VAL A 4 -29.86 -21.34 -0.85
C VAL A 4 -28.38 -21.00 -0.68
N LEU A 5 -27.54 -22.03 -0.59
CA LEU A 5 -26.10 -21.89 -0.48
C LEU A 5 -25.49 -21.24 -1.73
N LEU A 6 -25.94 -21.67 -2.92
CA LEU A 6 -25.53 -21.09 -4.19
C LEU A 6 -25.92 -19.62 -4.30
N ALA A 7 -27.16 -19.27 -3.92
CA ALA A 7 -27.65 -17.89 -3.93
C ALA A 7 -26.83 -17.00 -2.98
N LEU A 8 -26.45 -17.49 -1.80
CA LEU A 8 -25.60 -16.76 -0.85
C LEU A 8 -24.19 -16.52 -1.41
N VAL A 9 -23.59 -17.54 -2.07
CA VAL A 9 -22.28 -17.41 -2.70
C VAL A 9 -22.31 -16.38 -3.83
N VAL A 10 -23.32 -16.42 -4.69
CA VAL A 10 -23.49 -15.47 -5.79
C VAL A 10 -23.72 -14.04 -5.27
N ALA A 11 -24.55 -13.87 -4.23
CA ALA A 11 -24.76 -12.57 -3.61
C ALA A 11 -23.47 -12.03 -2.96
N PHE A 12 -22.70 -12.88 -2.29
CA PHE A 12 -21.41 -12.51 -1.69
C PHE A 12 -20.39 -12.09 -2.75
N LEU A 13 -20.27 -12.85 -3.84
CA LEU A 13 -19.41 -12.49 -4.98
C LEU A 13 -19.85 -11.18 -5.62
N GLY A 14 -21.14 -10.96 -5.81
CA GLY A 14 -21.69 -9.71 -6.35
C GLY A 14 -21.37 -8.49 -5.46
N VAL A 15 -21.43 -8.63 -4.14
CA VAL A 15 -21.05 -7.56 -3.20
C VAL A 15 -19.55 -7.26 -3.29
N ILE A 16 -18.72 -8.29 -3.42
CA ILE A 16 -17.27 -8.12 -3.61
C ILE A 16 -16.98 -7.39 -4.91
N GLU A 17 -17.56 -7.84 -6.03
CA GLU A 17 -17.37 -7.20 -7.33
C GLU A 17 -17.84 -5.75 -7.33
N PHE A 18 -19.01 -5.47 -6.75
CA PHE A 18 -19.53 -4.11 -6.65
C PHE A 18 -18.60 -3.19 -5.85
N ARG A 19 -18.07 -3.65 -4.72
CA ARG A 19 -17.10 -2.88 -3.92
C ARG A 19 -15.82 -2.61 -4.70
N LEU A 20 -15.28 -3.61 -5.37
CA LEU A 20 -14.06 -3.48 -6.17
C LEU A 20 -14.23 -2.52 -7.35
N LEU A 21 -15.38 -2.58 -8.03
CA LEU A 21 -15.72 -1.65 -9.12
C LEU A 21 -15.87 -0.21 -8.59
N ARG A 22 -16.52 -0.04 -7.44
CA ARG A 22 -16.68 1.27 -6.80
C ARG A 22 -15.33 1.88 -6.41
N ASP A 23 -14.44 1.09 -5.84
CA ASP A 23 -13.12 1.56 -5.44
C ASP A 23 -12.26 1.90 -6.66
N ARG A 24 -12.36 1.13 -7.74
CA ARG A 24 -11.70 1.41 -9.02
C ARG A 24 -12.18 2.71 -9.66
N THR A 25 -13.48 2.95 -9.66
CA THR A 25 -14.04 4.18 -10.25
C THR A 25 -13.66 5.41 -9.43
N ARG A 26 -13.61 5.32 -8.11
CA ARG A 26 -13.18 6.42 -7.22
C ARG A 26 -11.70 6.75 -7.39
N LEU A 27 -10.87 5.74 -7.57
CA LEU A 27 -9.42 5.90 -7.73
C LEU A 27 -9.00 6.26 -9.17
N ALA A 28 -9.86 6.06 -10.16
CA ALA A 28 -9.54 6.29 -11.56
C ALA A 28 -8.98 7.70 -11.85
N PRO A 29 -9.55 8.80 -11.35
CA PRO A 29 -9.02 10.13 -11.61
C PRO A 29 -7.66 10.36 -10.94
N VAL A 30 -7.48 9.90 -9.69
CA VAL A 30 -6.21 10.00 -8.98
C VAL A 30 -5.15 9.16 -9.68
N ARG A 31 -5.50 7.92 -10.05
CA ARG A 31 -4.63 7.00 -10.78
C ARG A 31 -4.17 7.60 -12.11
N SER A 32 -5.08 8.22 -12.87
CA SER A 32 -4.74 8.82 -14.16
C SER A 32 -3.82 10.03 -14.00
N ALA A 33 -4.03 10.84 -12.97
CA ALA A 33 -3.19 12.00 -12.67
C ALA A 33 -1.77 11.56 -12.24
N VAL A 34 -1.70 10.61 -11.28
CA VAL A 34 -0.44 10.07 -10.76
C VAL A 34 0.39 9.40 -11.87
N ARG A 35 -0.24 8.66 -12.77
CA ARG A 35 0.47 7.95 -13.84
C ARG A 35 1.05 8.84 -14.94
N LYS A 36 0.65 10.10 -15.00
CA LYS A 36 1.25 11.09 -15.93
C LYS A 36 2.60 11.61 -15.45
N GLU A 37 2.87 11.52 -14.15
CA GLU A 37 4.14 11.97 -13.56
C GLU A 37 5.26 10.95 -13.87
N ALA A 38 6.48 11.43 -14.06
CA ALA A 38 7.64 10.57 -14.25
C ALA A 38 7.94 9.75 -13.00
N VAL A 39 8.33 8.50 -13.17
CA VAL A 39 8.78 7.62 -12.06
C VAL A 39 10.23 7.98 -11.75
N VAL A 40 10.48 8.45 -10.53
CA VAL A 40 11.82 8.84 -10.04
C VAL A 40 12.48 7.70 -9.28
N PHE A 41 11.67 6.86 -8.59
CA PHE A 41 12.19 5.74 -7.81
C PHE A 41 11.25 4.55 -7.89
N ARG A 42 11.84 3.34 -7.86
CA ARG A 42 11.09 2.08 -7.91
C ARG A 42 11.80 1.01 -7.11
N THR A 43 11.07 0.36 -6.20
CA THR A 43 11.59 -0.78 -5.45
C THR A 43 10.51 -1.81 -5.14
N PRO A 44 10.85 -3.11 -5.09
CA PRO A 44 9.98 -4.10 -4.46
C PRO A 44 10.00 -3.91 -2.95
N ILE A 45 8.83 -4.00 -2.31
CA ILE A 45 8.69 -3.77 -0.88
C ILE A 45 7.67 -4.74 -0.27
N SER A 46 7.82 -5.09 0.99
CA SER A 46 6.78 -5.78 1.75
C SER A 46 5.87 -4.75 2.38
N ALA A 47 4.57 -4.90 2.22
CA ALA A 47 3.58 -4.02 2.83
C ALA A 47 2.65 -4.79 3.75
N GLN A 48 2.36 -4.21 4.91
CA GLN A 48 1.37 -4.68 5.85
C GLN A 48 0.40 -3.53 6.15
N TRP A 49 -0.89 -3.83 6.16
CA TRP A 49 -1.92 -2.84 6.48
C TRP A 49 -3.03 -3.44 7.32
N SER A 50 -3.75 -2.58 8.01
CA SER A 50 -4.96 -2.93 8.75
C SER A 50 -6.15 -2.26 8.09
N ARG A 51 -7.17 -3.03 7.74
CA ARG A 51 -8.41 -2.53 7.16
C ARG A 51 -9.54 -2.75 8.16
N GLY A 52 -9.56 -1.93 9.20
CA GLY A 52 -10.54 -2.03 10.26
C GLY A 52 -10.60 -3.43 10.90
N TRP A 53 -11.79 -3.90 11.26
CA TRP A 53 -11.96 -5.22 11.89
C TRP A 53 -11.90 -6.40 10.89
N TRP A 54 -11.94 -6.13 9.58
CA TRP A 54 -11.95 -7.14 8.50
C TRP A 54 -10.59 -7.75 8.18
N GLY A 55 -9.56 -7.38 8.90
CA GLY A 55 -8.30 -8.09 8.77
C GLY A 55 -7.07 -7.23 8.53
N ARG A 56 -5.95 -7.90 8.72
CA ARG A 56 -4.61 -7.38 8.40
C ARG A 56 -4.16 -8.01 7.10
N GLY A 57 -3.89 -7.17 6.12
CA GLY A 57 -3.21 -7.62 4.90
C GLY A 57 -1.70 -7.62 5.11
N ASN A 58 -1.02 -8.63 4.59
CA ASN A 58 0.44 -8.67 4.53
C ASN A 58 0.83 -9.27 3.18
N VAL A 59 1.48 -8.48 2.35
CA VAL A 59 1.90 -8.90 1.01
C VAL A 59 3.38 -8.63 0.82
N LYS A 60 4.10 -9.67 0.42
CA LYS A 60 5.48 -9.56 -0.05
C LYS A 60 5.51 -9.24 -1.54
N GLY A 61 6.48 -8.45 -1.96
CA GLY A 61 6.69 -8.18 -3.37
C GLY A 61 5.72 -7.18 -3.97
N MET A 62 5.15 -6.31 -3.16
CA MET A 62 4.51 -5.10 -3.68
C MET A 62 5.54 -4.22 -4.36
N ARG A 63 5.09 -3.39 -5.26
CA ARG A 63 5.90 -2.41 -5.95
C ARG A 63 5.60 -1.02 -5.42
N LEU A 64 6.61 -0.38 -4.84
CA LEU A 64 6.59 1.04 -4.54
C LEU A 64 7.13 1.80 -5.76
N LEU A 65 6.32 2.66 -6.33
CA LEU A 65 6.69 3.60 -7.39
C LEU A 65 6.55 5.00 -6.83
N VAL A 66 7.65 5.72 -6.75
CA VAL A 66 7.65 7.13 -6.34
C VAL A 66 7.84 7.99 -7.57
N ARG A 67 7.06 9.04 -7.67
CA ARG A 67 7.03 10.03 -8.75
C ARG A 67 7.40 11.40 -8.19
N GLU A 68 7.38 12.42 -9.00
CA GLU A 68 7.76 13.77 -8.57
C GLU A 68 6.94 14.29 -7.38
N ASN A 69 5.61 14.08 -7.40
CA ASN A 69 4.71 14.62 -6.36
C ASN A 69 3.75 13.57 -5.78
N SER A 70 3.92 12.31 -6.13
CA SER A 70 3.00 11.25 -5.76
C SER A 70 3.69 9.89 -5.67
N PHE A 71 3.04 8.92 -5.05
CA PHE A 71 3.52 7.55 -5.03
C PHE A 71 2.37 6.56 -5.23
N GLU A 72 2.76 5.38 -5.67
CA GLU A 72 1.88 4.24 -5.93
C GLU A 72 2.44 3.00 -5.22
N LEU A 73 1.58 2.32 -4.47
CA LEU A 73 1.83 0.97 -3.97
C LEU A 73 0.92 0.02 -4.72
N SER A 74 1.49 -0.89 -5.46
CA SER A 74 0.72 -1.85 -6.27
C SER A 74 1.33 -3.24 -6.24
N TYR A 75 0.49 -4.25 -6.43
CA TYR A 75 0.93 -5.63 -6.56
C TYR A 75 1.16 -5.95 -8.05
N PRO A 76 2.35 -6.43 -8.43
CA PRO A 76 2.68 -6.67 -9.84
C PRO A 76 2.11 -8.00 -10.35
N PHE A 77 0.80 -8.22 -10.27
CA PHE A 77 0.20 -9.46 -10.80
C PHE A 77 -0.14 -9.28 -12.29
N PRO A 78 0.35 -10.14 -13.18
CA PRO A 78 -0.04 -10.13 -14.57
C PRO A 78 -1.53 -10.53 -14.66
N GLY A 79 -2.35 -9.63 -15.21
CA GLY A 79 -3.79 -9.87 -15.34
C GLY A 79 -4.69 -8.97 -14.49
N GLY A 80 -4.11 -8.03 -13.73
CA GLY A 80 -4.89 -7.06 -12.96
C GLY A 80 -5.89 -7.75 -12.05
N SER A 81 -5.40 -8.46 -11.05
CA SER A 81 -6.28 -9.29 -10.24
C SER A 81 -7.35 -8.44 -9.58
N LEU A 82 -8.56 -8.94 -9.58
CA LEU A 82 -9.74 -8.40 -8.88
C LEU A 82 -9.49 -8.19 -7.37
N LEU A 83 -8.40 -8.73 -6.85
CA LEU A 83 -8.04 -8.77 -5.43
C LEU A 83 -6.83 -7.89 -5.07
N THR A 84 -6.26 -7.13 -6.01
CA THR A 84 -5.09 -6.29 -5.70
C THR A 84 -5.51 -5.00 -5.03
N THR A 85 -4.99 -4.80 -3.85
CA THR A 85 -5.05 -3.53 -3.17
C THR A 85 -3.99 -2.62 -3.79
N GLU A 86 -4.44 -1.51 -4.35
CA GLU A 86 -3.58 -0.48 -4.91
C GLU A 86 -3.80 0.81 -4.11
N TRP A 87 -2.73 1.50 -3.78
CA TRP A 87 -2.79 2.82 -3.16
C TRP A 87 -2.11 3.84 -4.04
N TYR A 88 -2.79 4.96 -4.22
CA TYR A 88 -2.29 6.13 -4.94
C TYR A 88 -2.43 7.32 -4.02
N CYS A 89 -1.35 8.01 -3.73
CA CYS A 89 -1.37 9.17 -2.85
C CYS A 89 -0.45 10.28 -3.38
N ARG A 90 -0.84 11.53 -3.18
CA ARG A 90 0.07 12.66 -3.35
C ARG A 90 0.99 12.72 -2.15
N GLY A 91 2.27 13.04 -2.35
CA GLY A 91 3.23 13.10 -1.26
C GLY A 91 2.75 13.98 -0.10
N ARG A 92 2.28 15.18 -0.41
CA ARG A 92 1.80 16.16 0.58
C ARG A 92 0.60 15.72 1.43
N ASP A 93 -0.14 14.70 0.99
CA ASP A 93 -1.31 14.19 1.68
C ASP A 93 -0.97 12.98 2.57
N ALA A 94 0.31 12.62 2.61
CA ALA A 94 0.82 11.49 3.37
C ALA A 94 1.81 11.91 4.44
N ARG A 95 1.87 11.13 5.51
CA ARG A 95 2.85 11.27 6.59
C ARG A 95 3.58 9.96 6.79
N MET A 96 4.82 10.03 7.25
CA MET A 96 5.57 8.82 7.57
C MET A 96 6.44 8.98 8.81
N LYS A 97 6.68 7.85 9.46
CA LYS A 97 7.60 7.71 10.61
C LYS A 97 8.29 6.36 10.57
N VAL A 98 9.39 6.23 11.29
CA VAL A 98 10.00 4.92 11.53
C VAL A 98 9.23 4.20 12.63
N GLY A 99 8.99 2.91 12.44
CA GLY A 99 8.35 2.05 13.40
C GLY A 99 8.87 0.63 13.35
N ARG A 100 8.24 -0.26 14.11
CA ARG A 100 8.54 -1.69 14.10
C ARG A 100 7.29 -2.48 13.78
N GLY A 101 7.38 -3.34 12.78
CA GLY A 101 6.28 -4.20 12.35
C GLY A 101 6.63 -5.69 12.41
N ASN A 102 5.59 -6.52 12.56
CA ASN A 102 5.70 -7.97 12.47
C ASN A 102 5.35 -8.40 11.04
N PHE A 103 6.34 -8.77 10.25
CA PHE A 103 6.13 -9.22 8.88
C PHE A 103 6.16 -10.75 8.78
N LEU A 104 5.25 -11.33 8.02
CA LEU A 104 5.14 -12.77 7.79
C LEU A 104 5.77 -13.19 6.46
N PRO A 105 6.04 -14.51 6.33
CA PRO A 105 6.87 -15.36 7.15
C PRO A 105 8.36 -15.12 6.88
N PRO A 106 9.26 -15.36 7.81
CA PRO A 106 9.01 -15.70 9.19
C PRO A 106 8.53 -14.49 10.01
N LYS A 107 7.81 -14.75 11.12
CA LYS A 107 7.28 -13.71 12.02
C LYS A 107 8.43 -13.00 12.74
N VAL A 108 9.02 -12.01 12.08
CA VAL A 108 10.19 -11.28 12.57
C VAL A 108 9.81 -9.82 12.74
N LYS A 109 10.15 -9.26 13.90
CA LYS A 109 10.09 -7.81 14.12
C LYS A 109 11.16 -7.15 13.26
N ARG A 110 10.76 -6.20 12.43
CA ARG A 110 11.66 -5.44 11.55
C ARG A 110 11.36 -3.97 11.66
N ASP A 111 12.39 -3.17 11.46
CA ASP A 111 12.21 -1.76 11.24
C ASP A 111 11.44 -1.55 9.94
N CYS A 112 10.52 -0.61 9.96
CA CYS A 112 9.63 -0.33 8.85
C CYS A 112 9.33 1.17 8.76
N ILE A 113 8.94 1.61 7.59
CA ILE A 113 8.31 2.91 7.41
C ILE A 113 6.82 2.72 7.71
N VAL A 114 6.30 3.46 8.66
CA VAL A 114 4.86 3.56 8.91
C VAL A 114 4.35 4.74 8.11
N LEU A 115 3.60 4.45 7.07
CA LEU A 115 3.04 5.42 6.14
C LEU A 115 1.57 5.63 6.49
N SER A 116 1.19 6.85 6.83
CA SER A 116 -0.20 7.25 7.07
C SER A 116 -0.71 7.99 5.85
N ILE A 117 -1.76 7.48 5.25
CA ILE A 117 -2.42 8.04 4.07
C ILE A 117 -3.91 8.23 4.31
N PRO A 118 -4.57 9.16 3.61
CA PRO A 118 -6.02 9.26 3.66
C PRO A 118 -6.70 7.95 3.27
N SER A 119 -7.67 7.52 4.05
CA SER A 119 -8.42 6.30 3.73
C SER A 119 -9.26 6.49 2.48
N ILE A 120 -9.28 5.47 1.61
CA ILE A 120 -10.12 5.45 0.40
C ILE A 120 -11.62 5.45 0.76
N ASP A 121 -11.96 4.80 1.87
CA ASP A 121 -13.35 4.63 2.29
C ASP A 121 -13.91 5.86 3.00
N ASN A 122 -13.05 6.63 3.68
CA ASN A 122 -13.42 7.83 4.40
C ASN A 122 -12.25 8.81 4.45
N ALA A 123 -12.37 9.94 3.77
CA ALA A 123 -11.32 10.95 3.69
C ALA A 123 -10.91 11.56 5.06
N ASN A 124 -11.77 11.42 6.07
CA ASN A 124 -11.49 11.88 7.43
C ASN A 124 -10.76 10.82 8.29
N MET A 125 -10.51 9.64 7.74
CA MET A 125 -9.76 8.57 8.43
C MET A 125 -8.43 8.36 7.75
N GLU A 126 -7.39 8.16 8.55
CA GLU A 126 -6.07 7.76 8.08
C GLU A 126 -5.97 6.23 8.06
N GLN A 127 -5.30 5.72 7.03
CA GLN A 127 -4.93 4.32 6.94
C GLN A 127 -3.42 4.20 7.12
N GLU A 128 -3.00 3.35 8.05
CA GLU A 128 -1.59 3.04 8.24
C GLU A 128 -1.16 1.85 7.38
N ILE A 129 -0.05 2.02 6.68
CA ILE A 129 0.62 1.00 5.89
C ILE A 129 2.06 0.89 6.39
N LEU A 130 2.45 -0.29 6.80
CA LEU A 130 3.82 -0.57 7.22
C LEU A 130 4.61 -1.11 6.02
N LEU A 131 5.68 -0.44 5.67
CA LEU A 131 6.55 -0.82 4.57
C LEU A 131 7.88 -1.35 5.12
N SER A 132 8.31 -2.52 4.67
CA SER A 132 9.59 -3.12 5.04
C SER A 132 10.34 -3.62 3.82
N SER A 133 11.67 -3.63 3.91
CA SER A 133 12.51 -4.22 2.87
C SER A 133 12.22 -5.71 2.70
N ILE A 134 12.43 -6.21 1.48
CA ILE A 134 12.42 -7.63 1.19
C ILE A 134 13.86 -8.14 1.32
N PRO A 135 14.15 -9.12 2.21
CA PRO A 135 15.47 -9.69 2.27
C PRO A 135 15.93 -10.27 0.91
N PRO A 136 17.19 -10.14 0.52
CA PRO A 136 18.35 -9.68 1.30
C PRO A 136 18.60 -8.16 1.25
N SER A 137 17.82 -7.38 0.50
CA SER A 137 18.09 -5.98 0.21
C SER A 137 17.65 -5.06 1.36
N ARG A 138 18.52 -4.80 2.33
CA ARG A 138 18.23 -3.88 3.44
C ARG A 138 18.35 -2.41 3.09
N ASN A 139 19.11 -2.07 2.06
CA ASN A 139 19.37 -0.69 1.65
C ASN A 139 18.14 -0.01 1.00
N ASP A 140 17.18 -0.79 0.52
CA ASP A 140 16.03 -0.27 -0.19
C ASP A 140 15.08 0.54 0.70
N LEU A 141 15.08 0.28 2.02
CA LEU A 141 14.18 0.99 2.94
C LEU A 141 14.59 2.45 3.14
N THR A 142 15.91 2.71 3.28
CA THR A 142 16.44 4.09 3.38
C THR A 142 16.24 4.83 2.07
N ALA A 143 16.54 4.18 0.94
CA ALA A 143 16.31 4.77 -0.38
C ALA A 143 14.81 5.06 -0.64
N ALA A 144 13.93 4.17 -0.18
CA ALA A 144 12.48 4.40 -0.25
C ALA A 144 12.04 5.58 0.63
N TRP A 145 12.63 5.72 1.82
CA TRP A 145 12.40 6.86 2.70
C TRP A 145 12.80 8.18 2.01
N ASP A 146 14.03 8.25 1.51
CA ASP A 146 14.55 9.44 0.85
C ASP A 146 13.69 9.82 -0.37
N ALA A 147 13.28 8.83 -1.15
CA ALA A 147 12.41 9.05 -2.31
C ALA A 147 11.02 9.57 -1.91
N LEU A 148 10.44 9.05 -0.82
CA LEU A 148 9.16 9.50 -0.30
C LEU A 148 9.23 10.93 0.24
N VAL A 149 10.33 11.30 0.93
CA VAL A 149 10.58 12.69 1.34
C VAL A 149 10.69 13.60 0.12
N ALA A 150 11.44 13.19 -0.88
CA ALA A 150 11.62 13.97 -2.11
C ALA A 150 10.30 14.22 -2.86
N CYS A 151 9.34 13.30 -2.79
CA CYS A 151 8.01 13.49 -3.39
C CYS A 151 7.03 14.28 -2.51
N GLY A 152 7.48 14.77 -1.34
CA GLY A 152 6.72 15.65 -0.47
C GLY A 152 5.96 14.97 0.67
N VAL A 153 6.27 13.70 1.00
CA VAL A 153 5.72 13.04 2.20
C VAL A 153 6.30 13.68 3.45
N GLU A 154 5.45 14.09 4.39
CA GLU A 154 5.87 14.63 5.66
C GLU A 154 6.51 13.53 6.52
N ALA A 155 7.81 13.68 6.80
CA ALA A 155 8.58 12.73 7.59
C ALA A 155 8.68 13.16 9.04
N SER A 156 8.45 12.24 9.98
CA SER A 156 8.62 12.46 11.41
C SER A 156 9.73 11.55 11.95
N GLY A 157 10.80 12.14 12.44
CA GLY A 157 11.99 11.43 12.95
C GLY A 157 13.06 11.15 11.88
N ASP A 158 14.08 10.42 12.30
CA ASP A 158 15.21 10.06 11.45
C ASP A 158 14.89 8.88 10.51
N PRO A 159 15.57 8.79 9.36
CA PRO A 159 15.39 7.69 8.44
C PRO A 159 15.74 6.34 9.09
N PRO A 160 15.20 5.22 8.59
CA PRO A 160 15.54 3.90 9.06
C PRO A 160 17.06 3.68 8.99
N ALA A 161 17.65 3.10 10.05
CA ALA A 161 19.08 2.83 10.07
C ALA A 161 19.47 1.98 8.86
N LYS A 162 20.55 2.39 8.17
CA LYS A 162 21.15 1.56 7.12
C LYS A 162 21.54 0.24 7.76
N GLY A 163 20.96 -0.85 7.28
CA GLY A 163 21.24 -2.16 7.81
C GLY A 163 22.75 -2.45 7.72
N THR A 164 23.37 -2.69 8.86
CA THR A 164 24.69 -3.28 8.98
C THR A 164 24.67 -4.73 8.56
#